data_642d1b08d261e49180e734026d505327
#
_entry.id   642d1b08d261e49180e734026d505327
#
_cell.length_a   1.000
_cell.length_b   1.000
_cell.length_c   1.000
_cell.angle_alpha   90.00
_cell.angle_beta   90.00
_cell.angle_gamma   90.00
#
_symmetry.space_group_name_H-M   'P 1'
#
loop_
_entity.id
_entity.type
_entity.pdbx_description
1 polymer ?
#
loop_
_entity_poly.entity_id
_entity_poly.type
_entity_poly.pdbx_seq_one_letter_code
_entity_poly.pdbx_strand_id
1 'polypeptide(L)'
;DSDTVNQLDTILKDADSLLKSCGTDYDDITEYQLLVRCLSEQTVVEEASRRLRTKEDGGFHSKMLQNPSDPDATYRVKAGKEHQGYAANLEETVGKNGSVITDYQFEQNHYSDSQFLKDSLARTEIQNEESTMITDGAYSGKENHDLAAEKNIRLINTDLSGKPIDDILADFVFNETGTKVLRCPAGYEPKSCGYTGGKSQQFHVSFLRDQCANCPNKDRCKAKIHKRVSSVTVSIKSHERAKQQRFMGTEEFRNFFKIRNGVETLPSLLRRQYHA
;
A
#
# COMPACT_ATOMS: atom_id res chain seq x y z
N ASP A 1 27.37 26.16 -1.34
CA ASP A 1 28.72 26.71 -1.11
C ASP A 1 29.63 26.38 -2.28
N SER A 2 30.38 27.38 -2.80
CA SER A 2 31.29 27.21 -3.94
C SER A 2 32.35 26.13 -3.70
N ASP A 3 32.77 25.97 -2.46
CA ASP A 3 33.78 24.97 -2.06
C ASP A 3 33.29 23.56 -2.22
N THR A 4 32.03 23.25 -1.86
CA THR A 4 31.41 21.94 -2.01
C THR A 4 31.28 21.57 -3.49
N VAL A 5 30.91 22.51 -4.35
CA VAL A 5 30.77 22.27 -5.80
C VAL A 5 32.16 21.97 -6.42
N ASN A 6 33.19 22.74 -6.06
CA ASN A 6 34.54 22.47 -6.55
C ASN A 6 35.11 21.14 -6.09
N GLN A 7 34.83 20.74 -4.85
CA GLN A 7 35.23 19.44 -4.32
C GLN A 7 34.52 18.31 -5.08
N LEU A 8 33.21 18.44 -5.33
CA LEU A 8 32.45 17.46 -6.09
C LEU A 8 32.97 17.30 -7.51
N ASP A 9 33.22 18.41 -8.22
CA ASP A 9 33.79 18.37 -9.57
C ASP A 9 35.15 17.65 -9.60
N THR A 10 35.99 17.88 -8.59
CA THR A 10 37.26 17.17 -8.46
C THR A 10 37.06 15.67 -8.27
N ILE A 11 36.18 15.27 -7.36
CA ILE A 11 35.84 13.84 -7.09
C ILE A 11 35.31 13.17 -8.35
N LEU A 12 34.42 13.81 -9.11
CA LEU A 12 33.87 13.23 -10.33
C LEU A 12 34.93 13.08 -11.43
N LYS A 13 35.86 14.04 -11.58
CA LYS A 13 37.01 13.94 -12.51
C LYS A 13 37.97 12.82 -12.13
N ASP A 14 38.27 12.69 -10.83
CA ASP A 14 39.13 11.61 -10.33
C ASP A 14 38.47 10.23 -10.55
N ALA A 15 37.18 10.12 -10.30
CA ALA A 15 36.41 8.91 -10.56
C ALA A 15 36.43 8.52 -12.05
N ASP A 16 36.21 9.48 -12.96
CA ASP A 16 36.29 9.23 -14.40
C ASP A 16 37.73 8.84 -14.85
N SER A 17 38.74 9.43 -14.26
CA SER A 17 40.13 9.07 -14.52
C SER A 17 40.46 7.69 -14.05
N LEU A 18 39.95 7.29 -12.89
CA LEU A 18 40.07 5.94 -12.35
C LEU A 18 39.39 4.91 -13.25
N LEU A 19 38.13 5.13 -13.66
CA LEU A 19 37.42 4.25 -14.59
C LEU A 19 38.15 4.05 -15.90
N LYS A 20 38.72 5.12 -16.46
CA LYS A 20 39.51 5.04 -17.71
C LYS A 20 40.81 4.26 -17.53
N SER A 21 41.46 4.38 -16.37
CA SER A 21 42.71 3.71 -16.07
C SER A 21 42.53 2.21 -15.79
N CYS A 22 41.44 1.87 -15.08
CA CYS A 22 41.13 0.49 -14.71
C CYS A 22 40.54 -0.32 -15.88
N GLY A 23 39.76 0.33 -16.76
CA GLY A 23 39.07 -0.36 -17.85
C GLY A 23 38.20 -1.49 -17.32
N THR A 24 38.36 -2.68 -17.89
CA THR A 24 37.67 -3.92 -17.48
C THR A 24 38.50 -4.81 -16.58
N ASP A 25 39.73 -4.43 -16.24
CA ASP A 25 40.69 -5.30 -15.54
C ASP A 25 40.27 -5.57 -14.08
N TYR A 26 39.33 -4.80 -13.55
CA TYR A 26 38.86 -4.85 -12.15
C TYR A 26 37.39 -5.15 -12.03
N ASP A 27 36.73 -5.60 -13.08
CA ASP A 27 35.29 -5.91 -13.06
C ASP A 27 34.87 -6.93 -12.01
N ASP A 28 35.80 -7.78 -11.57
CA ASP A 28 35.59 -8.80 -10.53
C ASP A 28 35.67 -8.24 -9.10
N ILE A 29 36.14 -6.99 -8.92
CA ILE A 29 36.33 -6.38 -7.61
C ILE A 29 35.05 -5.68 -7.16
N THR A 30 34.54 -6.05 -5.99
CA THR A 30 33.29 -5.54 -5.43
C THR A 30 33.30 -4.00 -5.31
N GLU A 31 34.39 -3.43 -4.82
CA GLU A 31 34.53 -1.97 -4.63
C GLU A 31 34.49 -1.23 -5.97
N TYR A 32 35.07 -1.83 -7.01
CA TYR A 32 35.01 -1.26 -8.36
C TYR A 32 33.60 -1.35 -8.94
N GLN A 33 32.93 -2.48 -8.78
CA GLN A 33 31.53 -2.63 -9.17
C GLN A 33 30.62 -1.60 -8.47
N LEU A 34 30.83 -1.35 -7.18
CA LEU A 34 30.08 -0.35 -6.41
C LEU A 34 30.37 1.06 -6.89
N LEU A 35 31.63 1.38 -7.25
CA LEU A 35 31.97 2.66 -7.84
C LEU A 35 31.25 2.86 -9.19
N VAL A 36 31.33 1.87 -10.08
CA VAL A 36 30.64 1.90 -11.39
C VAL A 36 29.14 2.08 -11.20
N ARG A 37 28.55 1.30 -10.28
CA ARG A 37 27.11 1.39 -9.93
C ARG A 37 26.75 2.79 -9.39
N CYS A 38 27.52 3.30 -8.44
CA CYS A 38 27.30 4.63 -7.87
C CYS A 38 27.30 5.72 -8.96
N LEU A 39 28.33 5.72 -9.81
CA LEU A 39 28.45 6.70 -10.88
C LEU A 39 27.35 6.57 -11.93
N SER A 40 26.94 5.37 -12.31
CA SER A 40 25.89 5.14 -13.29
C SER A 40 24.50 5.56 -12.77
N GLU A 41 24.24 5.34 -11.50
CA GLU A 41 22.95 5.64 -10.87
C GLU A 41 22.82 7.12 -10.46
N GLN A 42 23.87 7.70 -9.88
CA GLN A 42 23.84 9.05 -9.27
C GLN A 42 24.26 10.18 -10.20
N THR A 43 24.85 9.85 -11.35
CA THR A 43 25.40 10.86 -12.26
C THR A 43 24.91 10.69 -13.69
N VAL A 44 25.11 11.73 -14.50
CA VAL A 44 24.95 11.72 -15.97
C VAL A 44 26.20 12.28 -16.62
N VAL A 45 26.49 11.82 -17.84
CA VAL A 45 27.61 12.32 -18.65
C VAL A 45 27.05 13.22 -19.76
N GLU A 46 27.52 14.46 -19.81
CA GLU A 46 27.19 15.44 -20.85
C GLU A 46 28.48 16.01 -21.45
N GLU A 47 28.56 16.03 -22.79
CA GLU A 47 29.71 16.63 -23.51
C GLU A 47 31.09 16.23 -22.96
N ALA A 48 31.24 14.94 -22.61
CA ALA A 48 32.45 14.35 -22.03
C ALA A 48 32.78 14.81 -20.57
N SER A 49 31.86 15.46 -19.87
CA SER A 49 31.95 15.75 -18.44
C SER A 49 30.85 14.99 -17.66
N ARG A 50 31.14 14.67 -16.40
CA ARG A 50 30.20 14.03 -15.48
C ARG A 50 29.65 15.04 -14.49
N ARG A 51 28.34 15.00 -14.27
CA ARG A 51 27.68 15.78 -13.22
C ARG A 51 26.68 14.94 -12.44
N LEU A 52 26.24 15.41 -11.29
CA LEU A 52 25.15 14.77 -10.57
C LEU A 52 23.85 14.74 -11.39
N ARG A 53 23.12 13.66 -11.23
CA ARG A 53 21.78 13.48 -11.78
C ARG A 53 20.80 14.41 -11.07
N THR A 54 19.96 15.10 -11.84
CA THR A 54 18.86 15.94 -11.35
C THR A 54 17.51 15.29 -11.60
N LYS A 55 16.44 15.88 -11.04
CA LYS A 55 15.07 15.38 -11.28
C LYS A 55 14.66 15.45 -12.75
N GLU A 56 15.21 16.40 -13.50
CA GLU A 56 14.93 16.58 -14.93
C GLU A 56 15.54 15.46 -15.79
N ASP A 57 16.66 14.89 -15.35
CA ASP A 57 17.30 13.75 -16.02
C ASP A 57 16.48 12.44 -15.85
N GLY A 58 15.61 12.39 -14.86
CA GLY A 58 14.85 11.19 -14.52
C GLY A 58 15.74 10.05 -14.00
N GLY A 59 15.22 8.81 -14.08
CA GLY A 59 15.98 7.60 -13.69
C GLY A 59 16.11 7.34 -12.20
N PHE A 60 15.51 8.17 -11.33
CA PHE A 60 15.47 7.89 -9.89
C PHE A 60 14.54 6.73 -9.57
N HIS A 61 15.02 5.81 -8.76
CA HIS A 61 14.22 4.68 -8.26
C HIS A 61 14.67 4.26 -6.85
N SER A 62 13.81 3.56 -6.14
CA SER A 62 14.02 3.20 -4.72
C SER A 62 15.23 2.28 -4.47
N LYS A 63 15.70 1.57 -5.49
CA LYS A 63 16.83 0.63 -5.43
C LYS A 63 18.18 1.25 -5.75
N MET A 64 18.26 2.57 -6.00
CA MET A 64 19.55 3.24 -6.22
C MET A 64 20.45 3.07 -5.00
N LEU A 65 21.74 2.93 -5.24
CA LEU A 65 22.75 2.79 -4.19
C LEU A 65 22.67 3.98 -3.22
N GLN A 66 22.36 3.72 -1.97
CA GLN A 66 22.25 4.71 -0.90
C GLN A 66 23.53 4.79 -0.06
N ASN A 67 24.18 3.64 0.14
CA ASN A 67 25.38 3.53 0.94
C ASN A 67 26.29 2.45 0.36
N PRO A 68 27.53 2.78 -0.04
CA PRO A 68 28.47 1.76 -0.54
C PRO A 68 28.86 0.68 0.48
N SER A 69 28.78 0.99 1.78
CA SER A 69 29.05 0.01 2.85
C SER A 69 27.85 -0.90 3.13
N ASP A 70 26.67 -0.55 2.59
CA ASP A 70 25.44 -1.33 2.69
C ASP A 70 24.66 -1.19 1.36
N PRO A 71 25.11 -1.90 0.30
CA PRO A 71 24.59 -1.73 -1.06
C PRO A 71 23.15 -2.21 -1.25
N ASP A 72 22.63 -2.99 -0.29
CA ASP A 72 21.26 -3.50 -0.30
C ASP A 72 20.25 -2.53 0.39
N ALA A 73 20.75 -1.55 1.13
CA ALA A 73 19.92 -0.51 1.69
C ALA A 73 19.18 0.26 0.59
N THR A 74 17.85 0.37 0.72
CA THR A 74 17.01 1.05 -0.26
C THR A 74 16.37 2.32 0.31
N TYR A 75 15.83 3.15 -0.59
CA TYR A 75 15.24 4.44 -0.26
C TYR A 75 13.71 4.40 -0.38
N ARG A 76 13.04 5.00 0.61
CA ARG A 76 11.58 5.15 0.62
C ARG A 76 11.19 6.51 1.19
N VAL A 77 10.17 7.13 0.62
CA VAL A 77 9.50 8.29 1.22
C VAL A 77 8.17 7.84 1.82
N LYS A 78 7.97 8.06 3.13
CA LYS A 78 6.70 7.78 3.83
C LYS A 78 6.27 9.02 4.62
N ALA A 79 5.05 9.50 4.39
CA ALA A 79 4.50 10.69 5.04
C ALA A 79 5.42 11.94 4.94
N GLY A 80 6.07 12.14 3.78
CA GLY A 80 6.99 13.26 3.53
C GLY A 80 8.37 13.13 4.20
N LYS A 81 8.64 12.02 4.87
CA LYS A 81 9.95 11.72 5.47
C LYS A 81 10.69 10.69 4.62
N GLU A 82 11.98 10.90 4.50
CA GLU A 82 12.90 10.01 3.81
C GLU A 82 13.41 8.93 4.77
N HIS A 83 13.43 7.71 4.28
CA HIS A 83 13.92 6.54 5.02
C HIS A 83 14.89 5.77 4.14
N GLN A 84 16.05 5.47 4.66
CA GLN A 84 17.08 4.64 4.02
C GLN A 84 17.26 3.37 4.85
N GLY A 85 17.53 2.24 4.20
CA GLY A 85 17.79 0.97 4.84
C GLY A 85 16.72 -0.07 4.55
N TYR A 86 16.11 -0.61 5.60
CA TYR A 86 15.25 -1.79 5.57
C TYR A 86 13.90 -1.53 6.24
N ALA A 87 12.96 -2.41 5.97
CA ALA A 87 11.67 -2.47 6.63
C ALA A 87 11.55 -3.78 7.41
N ALA A 88 11.09 -3.69 8.65
CA ALA A 88 10.73 -4.87 9.45
C ALA A 88 9.21 -4.96 9.57
N ASN A 89 8.69 -6.18 9.43
CA ASN A 89 7.32 -6.53 9.76
C ASN A 89 7.33 -7.47 10.97
N LEU A 90 6.46 -7.20 11.94
CA LEU A 90 6.36 -8.00 13.17
C LEU A 90 4.93 -8.48 13.31
N GLU A 91 4.76 -9.75 13.62
CA GLU A 91 3.48 -10.37 13.94
C GLU A 91 3.47 -10.79 15.41
N GLU A 92 2.41 -10.40 16.09
CA GLU A 92 2.24 -10.64 17.53
C GLU A 92 0.92 -11.38 17.77
N THR A 93 0.99 -12.54 18.42
CA THR A 93 -0.19 -13.25 18.88
C THR A 93 -0.55 -12.79 20.29
N VAL A 94 -1.77 -12.30 20.45
CA VAL A 94 -2.29 -11.74 21.71
C VAL A 94 -3.24 -12.73 22.35
N GLY A 95 -2.94 -13.11 23.59
CA GLY A 95 -3.75 -13.98 24.43
C GLY A 95 -4.22 -13.30 25.71
N LYS A 96 -4.95 -14.04 26.55
CA LYS A 96 -5.47 -13.53 27.84
C LYS A 96 -4.37 -13.14 28.83
N ASN A 97 -3.22 -13.78 28.73
CA ASN A 97 -2.11 -13.62 29.69
C ASN A 97 -0.95 -12.77 29.16
N GLY A 98 -1.11 -12.16 28.00
CA GLY A 98 -0.08 -11.37 27.35
C GLY A 98 0.02 -11.65 25.87
N SER A 99 1.15 -11.27 25.28
CA SER A 99 1.41 -11.45 23.87
C SER A 99 2.81 -11.98 23.61
N VAL A 100 3.00 -12.55 22.43
CA VAL A 100 4.29 -13.10 21.97
C VAL A 100 4.47 -12.79 20.48
N ILE A 101 5.71 -12.42 20.11
CA ILE A 101 6.07 -12.29 18.69
C ILE A 101 6.08 -13.69 18.08
N THR A 102 5.24 -13.93 17.10
CA THR A 102 5.07 -15.22 16.42
C THR A 102 5.74 -15.29 15.07
N ASP A 103 5.92 -14.14 14.40
CA ASP A 103 6.66 -14.05 13.14
C ASP A 103 7.37 -12.70 13.02
N TYR A 104 8.46 -12.68 12.28
CA TYR A 104 9.13 -11.46 11.88
C TYR A 104 9.66 -11.59 10.46
N GLN A 105 9.72 -10.48 9.77
CA GLN A 105 10.27 -10.38 8.42
C GLN A 105 11.14 -9.14 8.34
N PHE A 106 12.23 -9.23 7.60
CA PHE A 106 13.16 -8.13 7.43
C PHE A 106 13.55 -8.06 5.95
N GLU A 107 13.19 -6.98 5.28
CA GLU A 107 13.34 -6.81 3.84
C GLU A 107 13.84 -5.41 3.50
N GLN A 108 14.28 -5.21 2.28
CA GLN A 108 14.65 -3.92 1.77
C GLN A 108 13.49 -2.91 1.94
N ASN A 109 13.80 -1.65 2.24
CA ASN A 109 12.80 -0.65 2.63
C ASN A 109 11.71 -0.37 1.56
N HIS A 110 11.95 -0.72 0.30
CA HIS A 110 10.94 -0.61 -0.77
C HIS A 110 9.91 -1.75 -0.76
N TYR A 111 10.08 -2.79 0.07
CA TYR A 111 9.13 -3.89 0.20
C TYR A 111 7.79 -3.41 0.71
N SER A 112 6.69 -3.87 0.12
CA SER A 112 5.36 -3.37 0.45
C SER A 112 4.76 -4.12 1.64
N ASP A 113 3.99 -3.40 2.46
CA ASP A 113 3.25 -3.98 3.58
C ASP A 113 2.31 -5.12 3.11
N SER A 114 1.66 -4.95 1.94
CA SER A 114 0.84 -6.01 1.32
C SER A 114 1.64 -7.26 0.97
N GLN A 115 2.89 -7.13 0.54
CA GLN A 115 3.73 -8.29 0.21
C GLN A 115 4.21 -9.00 1.49
N PHE A 116 4.57 -8.27 2.53
CA PHE A 116 4.85 -8.85 3.85
C PHE A 116 3.72 -9.77 4.33
N LEU A 117 2.47 -9.32 4.19
CA LEU A 117 1.32 -10.13 4.58
C LEU A 117 1.18 -11.39 3.73
N LYS A 118 1.36 -11.29 2.40
CA LYS A 118 1.31 -12.46 1.51
C LYS A 118 2.34 -13.50 1.90
N ASP A 119 3.56 -13.06 2.20
CA ASP A 119 4.65 -13.96 2.56
C ASP A 119 4.43 -14.58 3.95
N SER A 120 3.86 -13.83 4.91
CA SER A 120 3.42 -14.40 6.19
C SER A 120 2.34 -15.46 5.99
N LEU A 121 1.27 -15.14 5.25
CA LEU A 121 0.18 -16.07 4.97
C LEU A 121 0.64 -17.31 4.19
N ALA A 122 1.64 -17.18 3.30
CA ALA A 122 2.20 -18.33 2.58
C ALA A 122 2.89 -19.33 3.52
N ARG A 123 3.52 -18.85 4.58
CA ARG A 123 4.16 -19.68 5.62
C ARG A 123 3.18 -20.21 6.67
N THR A 124 2.04 -19.54 6.83
CA THR A 124 1.04 -19.90 7.84
C THR A 124 0.30 -21.18 7.42
N GLU A 125 0.18 -22.14 8.33
CA GLU A 125 -0.65 -23.33 8.15
C GLU A 125 -2.14 -22.97 8.20
N ILE A 126 -2.98 -23.82 7.58
CA ILE A 126 -4.44 -23.66 7.65
C ILE A 126 -4.88 -23.88 9.10
N GLN A 127 -5.56 -22.91 9.67
CA GLN A 127 -6.02 -22.95 11.05
C GLN A 127 -7.22 -23.89 11.18
N ASN A 128 -7.24 -24.71 12.26
CA ASN A 128 -8.38 -25.60 12.55
C ASN A 128 -9.62 -24.82 12.98
N GLU A 129 -9.43 -23.70 13.66
CA GLU A 129 -10.50 -22.77 14.07
C GLU A 129 -10.26 -21.41 13.43
N GLU A 130 -11.32 -20.63 13.19
CA GLU A 130 -11.19 -19.29 12.66
C GLU A 130 -10.37 -18.42 13.63
N SER A 131 -9.29 -17.88 13.13
CA SER A 131 -8.48 -16.90 13.84
C SER A 131 -8.68 -15.49 13.25
N THR A 132 -8.34 -14.45 14.02
CA THR A 132 -8.48 -13.07 13.55
C THR A 132 -7.09 -12.42 13.49
N MET A 133 -6.75 -11.90 12.31
CA MET A 133 -5.53 -11.11 12.10
C MET A 133 -5.92 -9.64 11.92
N ILE A 134 -5.29 -8.76 12.71
CA ILE A 134 -5.58 -7.32 12.73
C ILE A 134 -4.38 -6.57 12.18
N THR A 135 -4.60 -5.78 11.13
CA THR A 135 -3.53 -5.04 10.44
C THR A 135 -3.95 -3.58 10.23
N ASP A 136 -3.01 -2.74 9.81
CA ASP A 136 -3.35 -1.40 9.32
C ASP A 136 -3.89 -1.44 7.87
N GLY A 137 -4.30 -0.28 7.33
CA GLY A 137 -4.89 -0.21 6.00
C GLY A 137 -3.93 -0.47 4.84
N ALA A 138 -2.62 -0.43 5.08
CA ALA A 138 -1.62 -0.71 4.05
C ALA A 138 -1.60 -2.19 3.64
N TYR A 139 -2.05 -3.07 4.52
CA TYR A 139 -2.21 -4.51 4.26
C TYR A 139 -3.55 -4.86 3.59
N SER A 140 -4.41 -3.88 3.35
CA SER A 140 -5.72 -4.11 2.74
C SER A 140 -5.61 -4.52 1.27
N GLY A 141 -6.64 -5.22 0.78
CA GLY A 141 -6.76 -5.61 -0.61
C GLY A 141 -7.53 -6.92 -0.75
N LYS A 142 -8.29 -7.08 -1.84
CA LYS A 142 -9.09 -8.29 -2.06
C LYS A 142 -8.23 -9.55 -2.02
N GLU A 143 -7.08 -9.53 -2.68
CA GLU A 143 -6.17 -10.68 -2.73
C GLU A 143 -5.67 -11.08 -1.33
N ASN A 144 -5.33 -10.12 -0.47
CA ASN A 144 -4.90 -10.40 0.90
C ASN A 144 -6.05 -10.99 1.75
N HIS A 145 -7.28 -10.49 1.56
CA HIS A 145 -8.45 -11.06 2.23
C HIS A 145 -8.75 -12.48 1.74
N ASP A 146 -8.65 -12.73 0.43
CA ASP A 146 -8.87 -14.06 -0.15
C ASP A 146 -7.81 -15.07 0.38
N LEU A 147 -6.52 -14.70 0.37
CA LEU A 147 -5.43 -15.53 0.92
C LEU A 147 -5.58 -15.81 2.42
N ALA A 148 -5.99 -14.82 3.19
CA ALA A 148 -6.25 -15.01 4.63
C ALA A 148 -7.42 -15.98 4.85
N ALA A 149 -8.51 -15.83 4.08
CA ALA A 149 -9.67 -16.72 4.16
C ALA A 149 -9.32 -18.18 3.80
N GLU A 150 -8.44 -18.43 2.83
CA GLU A 150 -7.91 -19.76 2.50
C GLU A 150 -7.18 -20.42 3.68
N LYS A 151 -6.66 -19.61 4.61
CA LYS A 151 -6.00 -20.07 5.84
C LYS A 151 -6.92 -20.14 7.05
N ASN A 152 -8.23 -19.93 6.87
CA ASN A 152 -9.23 -19.79 7.92
C ASN A 152 -8.93 -18.60 8.87
N ILE A 153 -8.41 -17.50 8.30
CA ILE A 153 -8.06 -16.27 9.01
C ILE A 153 -9.01 -15.14 8.57
N ARG A 154 -9.71 -14.54 9.52
CA ARG A 154 -10.47 -13.30 9.32
C ARG A 154 -9.52 -12.11 9.36
N LEU A 155 -9.24 -11.49 8.21
CA LEU A 155 -8.40 -10.30 8.12
C LEU A 155 -9.20 -9.04 8.41
N ILE A 156 -8.77 -8.25 9.40
CA ILE A 156 -9.39 -6.98 9.79
C ILE A 156 -8.36 -5.86 9.61
N ASN A 157 -8.67 -4.90 8.73
CA ASN A 157 -7.86 -3.71 8.55
C ASN A 157 -8.43 -2.56 9.40
N THR A 158 -7.59 -1.89 10.20
CA THR A 158 -8.01 -0.87 11.17
C THR A 158 -8.27 0.50 10.58
N ASP A 159 -7.88 0.74 9.34
CA ASP A 159 -8.17 1.96 8.60
C ASP A 159 -8.47 1.69 7.12
N LEU A 160 -9.08 2.68 6.47
CA LEU A 160 -9.39 2.67 5.05
C LEU A 160 -8.46 3.63 4.31
N SER A 161 -7.61 3.10 3.46
CA SER A 161 -6.80 3.94 2.56
C SER A 161 -7.67 4.68 1.54
N GLY A 162 -7.33 5.93 1.22
CA GLY A 162 -7.95 6.72 0.18
C GLY A 162 -9.13 7.59 0.63
N LYS A 163 -9.98 8.01 -0.32
CA LYS A 163 -11.06 8.98 -0.06
C LYS A 163 -12.16 8.36 0.83
N PRO A 164 -12.73 9.16 1.76
CA PRO A 164 -13.89 8.74 2.55
C PRO A 164 -15.04 8.26 1.66
N ILE A 165 -15.76 7.27 2.12
CA ILE A 165 -16.92 6.69 1.45
C ILE A 165 -18.15 6.83 2.34
N ASP A 166 -19.33 7.01 1.73
CA ASP A 166 -20.58 6.99 2.50
C ASP A 166 -21.00 5.54 2.75
N ASP A 167 -21.30 5.20 3.99
CA ASP A 167 -21.67 3.85 4.41
C ASP A 167 -23.01 3.38 3.86
N ILE A 168 -23.85 4.29 3.34
CA ILE A 168 -25.12 3.96 2.64
C ILE A 168 -24.89 3.01 1.45
N LEU A 169 -23.71 3.07 0.84
CA LEU A 169 -23.39 2.19 -0.29
C LEU A 169 -23.31 0.71 0.10
N ALA A 170 -23.19 0.39 1.39
CA ALA A 170 -23.29 -0.98 1.90
C ALA A 170 -24.67 -1.60 1.75
N ASP A 171 -25.73 -0.78 1.59
CA ASP A 171 -27.12 -1.25 1.49
C ASP A 171 -27.56 -1.53 0.05
N PHE A 172 -26.67 -1.36 -0.94
CA PHE A 172 -26.95 -1.85 -2.28
C PHE A 172 -26.94 -3.37 -2.28
N VAL A 173 -28.00 -3.98 -2.85
CA VAL A 173 -28.09 -5.43 -2.98
C VAL A 173 -27.62 -5.83 -4.38
N PHE A 174 -26.63 -6.72 -4.44
CA PHE A 174 -26.13 -7.31 -5.66
C PHE A 174 -26.63 -8.74 -5.81
N ASN A 175 -26.64 -9.28 -7.03
CA ASN A 175 -26.84 -10.70 -7.24
C ASN A 175 -25.63 -11.51 -6.70
N GLU A 176 -25.79 -12.83 -6.56
CA GLU A 176 -24.77 -13.75 -6.00
C GLU A 176 -23.42 -13.66 -6.74
N THR A 177 -23.44 -13.44 -8.04
CA THR A 177 -22.23 -13.32 -8.87
C THR A 177 -21.60 -11.92 -8.82
N GLY A 178 -22.22 -10.94 -8.14
CA GLY A 178 -21.72 -9.56 -8.10
C GLY A 178 -21.72 -8.84 -9.46
N THR A 179 -22.55 -9.29 -10.40
CA THR A 179 -22.58 -8.74 -11.78
C THR A 179 -23.75 -7.81 -12.05
N LYS A 180 -24.69 -7.70 -11.11
CA LYS A 180 -25.91 -6.87 -11.25
C LYS A 180 -26.35 -6.33 -9.91
N VAL A 181 -26.78 -5.08 -9.90
CA VAL A 181 -27.50 -4.47 -8.75
C VAL A 181 -28.96 -4.87 -8.82
N LEU A 182 -29.47 -5.43 -7.74
CA LEU A 182 -30.87 -5.86 -7.59
C LEU A 182 -31.73 -4.81 -6.91
N ARG A 183 -31.20 -4.13 -5.88
CA ARG A 183 -31.93 -3.08 -5.14
C ARG A 183 -31.01 -1.96 -4.66
N CYS A 184 -31.52 -0.76 -4.59
CA CYS A 184 -30.86 0.37 -3.95
C CYS A 184 -31.14 0.41 -2.43
N PRO A 185 -30.43 1.25 -1.65
CA PRO A 185 -30.64 1.39 -0.21
C PRO A 185 -32.07 1.73 0.23
N ALA A 186 -32.88 2.33 -0.64
CA ALA A 186 -34.30 2.62 -0.38
C ALA A 186 -35.23 1.47 -0.84
N GLY A 187 -34.68 0.31 -1.25
CA GLY A 187 -35.44 -0.87 -1.66
C GLY A 187 -35.95 -0.86 -3.11
N TYR A 188 -35.67 0.17 -3.90
CA TYR A 188 -36.12 0.24 -5.29
C TYR A 188 -35.31 -0.67 -6.20
N GLU A 189 -36.00 -1.35 -7.11
CA GLU A 189 -35.37 -2.13 -8.18
C GLU A 189 -34.94 -1.18 -9.33
N PRO A 190 -33.76 -1.44 -9.91
CA PRO A 190 -33.31 -0.65 -11.06
C PRO A 190 -34.16 -0.86 -12.31
N LYS A 191 -34.44 0.23 -13.03
CA LYS A 191 -34.98 0.16 -14.39
C LYS A 191 -33.97 -0.44 -15.38
N SER A 192 -32.68 -0.12 -15.19
CA SER A 192 -31.57 -0.70 -15.95
C SER A 192 -30.30 -0.70 -15.10
N CYS A 193 -29.43 -1.65 -15.36
CA CYS A 193 -28.11 -1.77 -14.75
C CYS A 193 -27.08 -2.06 -15.82
N GLY A 194 -26.28 -1.08 -16.18
CA GLY A 194 -25.13 -1.24 -17.05
C GLY A 194 -23.87 -1.54 -16.23
N TYR A 195 -23.08 -2.49 -16.67
CA TYR A 195 -21.80 -2.85 -16.04
C TYR A 195 -20.64 -2.44 -16.93
N THR A 196 -19.70 -1.69 -16.37
CA THR A 196 -18.42 -1.40 -17.01
C THR A 196 -17.36 -2.27 -16.36
N GLY A 197 -16.84 -3.24 -17.10
CA GLY A 197 -15.80 -4.17 -16.65
C GLY A 197 -14.43 -3.50 -16.47
N GLY A 198 -13.38 -4.32 -16.39
CA GLY A 198 -12.00 -3.88 -16.22
C GLY A 198 -11.70 -3.47 -14.76
N LYS A 199 -10.70 -2.61 -14.58
CA LYS A 199 -10.23 -2.20 -13.24
C LYS A 199 -11.26 -1.48 -12.39
N SER A 200 -12.27 -0.82 -12.99
CA SER A 200 -13.25 -0.02 -12.26
C SER A 200 -14.42 -0.83 -11.71
N GLN A 201 -14.82 -1.93 -12.37
CA GLN A 201 -15.96 -2.77 -11.98
C GLN A 201 -17.18 -1.96 -11.52
N GLN A 202 -17.57 -0.94 -12.32
CA GLN A 202 -18.61 0.02 -11.99
C GLN A 202 -19.94 -0.38 -12.59
N PHE A 203 -21.00 -0.16 -11.84
CA PHE A 203 -22.39 -0.29 -12.28
C PHE A 203 -22.99 1.11 -12.44
N HIS A 204 -23.55 1.37 -13.61
CA HIS A 204 -24.37 2.53 -13.90
C HIS A 204 -25.83 2.12 -13.79
N VAL A 205 -26.43 2.48 -12.66
CA VAL A 205 -27.77 2.00 -12.29
C VAL A 205 -28.77 3.11 -12.50
N SER A 206 -29.84 2.85 -13.27
CA SER A 206 -30.91 3.80 -13.53
C SER A 206 -32.19 3.43 -12.78
N PHE A 207 -32.85 4.43 -12.24
CA PHE A 207 -34.12 4.34 -11.53
C PHE A 207 -35.18 5.27 -12.15
N LEU A 208 -36.44 5.12 -11.79
CA LEU A 208 -37.45 6.14 -12.13
C LEU A 208 -37.07 7.47 -11.47
N ARG A 209 -37.27 8.56 -12.20
CA ARG A 209 -36.87 9.91 -11.73
C ARG A 209 -37.35 10.21 -10.32
N ASP A 210 -38.64 9.98 -10.06
CA ASP A 210 -39.29 10.38 -8.81
C ASP A 210 -38.83 9.50 -7.62
N GLN A 211 -38.39 8.26 -7.84
CA GLN A 211 -37.85 7.40 -6.81
C GLN A 211 -36.60 8.01 -6.17
N CYS A 212 -35.70 8.61 -6.95
CA CYS A 212 -34.51 9.25 -6.40
C CYS A 212 -34.73 10.73 -6.07
N ALA A 213 -35.58 11.45 -6.83
CA ALA A 213 -35.80 12.87 -6.60
C ALA A 213 -36.39 13.15 -5.20
N ASN A 214 -37.24 12.24 -4.71
CA ASN A 214 -37.90 12.34 -3.41
C ASN A 214 -37.25 11.46 -2.34
N CYS A 215 -36.11 10.79 -2.64
CA CYS A 215 -35.46 9.87 -1.73
C CYS A 215 -34.63 10.63 -0.68
N PRO A 216 -34.75 10.29 0.62
CA PRO A 216 -33.93 10.90 1.67
C PRO A 216 -32.44 10.58 1.52
N ASN A 217 -32.10 9.48 0.84
CA ASN A 217 -30.73 9.03 0.61
C ASN A 217 -30.11 9.59 -0.68
N LYS A 218 -30.79 10.48 -1.38
CA LYS A 218 -30.39 11.01 -2.70
C LYS A 218 -28.94 11.54 -2.71
N ASP A 219 -28.61 12.37 -1.75
CA ASP A 219 -27.30 13.03 -1.68
C ASP A 219 -26.20 12.05 -1.23
N ARG A 220 -26.52 11.13 -0.30
CA ARG A 220 -25.62 10.08 0.16
C ARG A 220 -25.29 9.07 -0.95
N CYS A 221 -26.27 8.70 -1.77
CA CYS A 221 -26.09 7.87 -2.95
C CYS A 221 -25.42 8.63 -4.11
N LYS A 222 -25.29 9.96 -4.01
CA LYS A 222 -24.84 10.83 -5.10
C LYS A 222 -25.66 10.64 -6.38
N ALA A 223 -27.00 10.50 -6.21
CA ALA A 223 -27.91 10.26 -7.32
C ALA A 223 -27.99 11.47 -8.24
N LYS A 224 -27.79 11.26 -9.53
CA LYS A 224 -27.94 12.28 -10.57
C LYS A 224 -29.37 12.23 -11.12
N ILE A 225 -30.11 13.34 -11.00
CA ILE A 225 -31.50 13.44 -11.44
C ILE A 225 -31.52 14.00 -12.85
N HIS A 226 -32.06 13.25 -13.80
CA HIS A 226 -32.23 13.62 -15.21
C HIS A 226 -33.72 13.86 -15.52
N LYS A 227 -34.05 14.29 -16.73
CA LYS A 227 -35.44 14.62 -17.14
C LYS A 227 -36.42 13.42 -17.01
N ARG A 228 -35.96 12.19 -17.32
CA ARG A 228 -36.83 10.98 -17.35
C ARG A 228 -36.40 9.89 -16.38
N VAL A 229 -35.16 9.88 -15.97
CA VAL A 229 -34.58 8.84 -15.08
C VAL A 229 -33.66 9.51 -14.07
N SER A 230 -33.32 8.77 -13.03
CA SER A 230 -32.21 9.09 -12.13
C SER A 230 -31.14 8.04 -12.26
N SER A 231 -29.88 8.39 -12.05
CA SER A 231 -28.77 7.45 -12.13
C SER A 231 -27.86 7.50 -10.91
N VAL A 232 -27.35 6.33 -10.52
CA VAL A 232 -26.35 6.17 -9.47
C VAL A 232 -25.21 5.31 -10.03
N THR A 233 -23.99 5.67 -9.65
CA THR A 233 -22.81 4.85 -9.98
C THR A 233 -22.30 4.19 -8.70
N VAL A 234 -22.22 2.86 -8.68
CA VAL A 234 -21.72 2.07 -7.57
C VAL A 234 -20.77 0.97 -8.09
N SER A 235 -19.79 0.56 -7.29
CA SER A 235 -18.90 -0.56 -7.62
C SER A 235 -18.87 -1.56 -6.47
N ILE A 236 -18.51 -2.82 -6.75
CA ILE A 236 -18.27 -3.81 -5.69
C ILE A 236 -17.25 -3.27 -4.69
N LYS A 237 -16.14 -2.69 -5.18
CA LYS A 237 -15.14 -2.09 -4.32
C LYS A 237 -15.70 -1.00 -3.40
N SER A 238 -16.59 -0.13 -3.91
CA SER A 238 -17.21 0.91 -3.07
C SER A 238 -18.21 0.32 -2.08
N HIS A 239 -18.92 -0.73 -2.45
CA HIS A 239 -19.84 -1.46 -1.59
C HIS A 239 -19.10 -2.14 -0.42
N GLU A 240 -18.03 -2.90 -0.71
CA GLU A 240 -17.23 -3.56 0.34
C GLU A 240 -16.55 -2.55 1.26
N ARG A 241 -16.02 -1.45 0.73
CA ARG A 241 -15.47 -0.37 1.54
C ARG A 241 -16.53 0.29 2.43
N ALA A 242 -17.76 0.45 1.95
CA ALA A 242 -18.87 0.98 2.75
C ALA A 242 -19.26 0.02 3.89
N LYS A 243 -19.25 -1.30 3.66
CA LYS A 243 -19.42 -2.31 4.70
C LYS A 243 -18.32 -2.21 5.76
N GLN A 244 -17.07 -2.09 5.35
CA GLN A 244 -15.95 -1.91 6.28
C GLN A 244 -16.09 -0.60 7.05
N GLN A 245 -16.44 0.52 6.41
CA GLN A 245 -16.69 1.80 7.07
C GLN A 245 -17.78 1.68 8.16
N ARG A 246 -18.84 0.93 7.89
CA ARG A 246 -19.90 0.67 8.87
C ARG A 246 -19.41 -0.22 10.02
N PHE A 247 -18.65 -1.26 9.72
CA PHE A 247 -18.04 -2.13 10.72
C PHE A 247 -17.11 -1.35 11.64
N MET A 248 -16.33 -0.40 11.13
CA MET A 248 -15.45 0.46 11.92
C MET A 248 -16.19 1.33 12.96
N GLY A 249 -17.50 1.55 12.80
CA GLY A 249 -18.37 2.21 13.79
C GLY A 249 -18.79 1.31 14.96
N THR A 250 -18.56 0.00 14.93
CA THR A 250 -19.04 -0.96 15.92
C THR A 250 -18.13 -1.03 17.17
N GLU A 251 -18.68 -1.57 18.26
CA GLU A 251 -17.92 -1.84 19.48
C GLU A 251 -16.90 -2.98 19.27
N GLU A 252 -17.26 -3.99 18.49
CA GLU A 252 -16.36 -5.08 18.09
C GLU A 252 -15.10 -4.54 17.45
N PHE A 253 -15.24 -3.64 16.46
CA PHE A 253 -14.10 -3.00 15.80
C PHE A 253 -13.25 -2.18 16.78
N ARG A 254 -13.86 -1.44 17.70
CA ARG A 254 -13.11 -0.68 18.70
C ARG A 254 -12.23 -1.55 19.58
N ASN A 255 -12.64 -2.77 19.88
CA ASN A 255 -11.84 -3.75 20.62
C ASN A 255 -10.65 -4.23 19.79
N PHE A 256 -10.84 -4.55 18.51
CA PHE A 256 -9.74 -4.88 17.60
C PHE A 256 -8.75 -3.72 17.44
N PHE A 257 -9.25 -2.50 17.32
CA PHE A 257 -8.40 -1.31 17.21
C PHE A 257 -7.51 -1.10 18.45
N LYS A 258 -8.03 -1.38 19.66
CA LYS A 258 -7.21 -1.34 20.90
C LYS A 258 -6.09 -2.36 20.88
N ILE A 259 -6.35 -3.59 20.42
CA ILE A 259 -5.33 -4.63 20.30
C ILE A 259 -4.24 -4.18 19.33
N ARG A 260 -4.62 -3.67 18.15
CA ARG A 260 -3.67 -3.17 17.15
C ARG A 260 -2.77 -2.05 17.69
N ASN A 261 -3.33 -1.12 18.46
CA ASN A 261 -2.55 -0.03 19.05
C ASN A 261 -1.55 -0.55 20.10
N GLY A 262 -1.83 -1.66 20.77
CA GLY A 262 -0.89 -2.32 21.68
C GLY A 262 0.40 -2.74 20.97
N VAL A 263 0.28 -3.31 19.79
CA VAL A 263 1.44 -3.77 18.98
C VAL A 263 2.37 -2.62 18.60
N GLU A 264 1.88 -1.40 18.44
CA GLU A 264 2.73 -0.23 18.08
C GLU A 264 3.76 0.13 19.18
N THR A 265 3.58 -0.37 20.40
CA THR A 265 4.56 -0.19 21.46
C THR A 265 5.80 -1.06 21.26
N LEU A 266 5.68 -2.19 20.55
CA LEU A 266 6.74 -3.18 20.34
C LEU A 266 7.96 -2.62 19.60
N PRO A 267 7.86 -1.92 18.45
CA PRO A 267 9.01 -1.30 17.81
C PRO A 267 9.72 -0.28 18.71
N SER A 268 8.95 0.45 19.53
CA SER A 268 9.50 1.40 20.48
C SER A 268 10.26 0.71 21.63
N LEU A 269 9.78 -0.44 22.08
CA LEU A 269 10.42 -1.27 23.08
C LEU A 269 11.73 -1.85 22.56
N LEU A 270 11.70 -2.46 21.36
CA LEU A 270 12.87 -3.03 20.70
C LEU A 270 13.98 -1.97 20.53
N ARG A 271 13.62 -0.78 20.05
CA ARG A 271 14.58 0.31 19.86
C ARG A 271 15.19 0.77 21.20
N ARG A 272 14.39 0.92 22.27
CA ARG A 272 14.87 1.45 23.55
C ARG A 272 15.65 0.45 24.38
N GLN A 273 15.24 -0.82 24.38
CA GLN A 273 15.85 -1.84 25.24
C GLN A 273 16.91 -2.68 24.55
N TYR A 274 16.77 -2.88 23.23
CA TYR A 274 17.63 -3.80 22.49
C TYR A 274 18.42 -3.11 21.39
N HIS A 275 18.27 -1.78 21.22
CA HIS A 275 18.97 -0.98 20.22
C HIS A 275 18.79 -1.50 18.77
N ALA A 276 17.64 -2.13 18.48
CA ALA A 276 17.29 -2.71 17.18
C ALA A 276 16.73 -1.64 16.20
#